data_19a094bfbcb8ce6a1a326695781a260a
#
_entry.id   19a094bfbcb8ce6a1a326695781a260a
#
_cell.length_a   1.000
_cell.length_b   1.000
_cell.length_c   1.000
_cell.angle_alpha   90.00
_cell.angle_beta   90.00
_cell.angle_gamma   90.00
#
_symmetry.space_group_name_H-M   'P 1'
#
loop_
_entity.id
_entity.type
_entity.pdbx_description
1 polymer ?
#
loop_
_entity_poly.entity_id
_entity_poly.type
_entity_poly.pdbx_seq_one_letter_code
_entity_poly.pdbx_strand_id
1 'polypeptide(L)'
;MNRYFHDRIQSLRFAFSGLRILFRETPNARIQLVMALLAVALGFLLHISTTEWLAVCIVIGMVPALEAMNTAIERLSDYASQHQKHPIIKKVKDVAAAGVLIASIAALAVGILIFLPKLIALM
;
A
#
# COMPACT_ATOMS: atom_id res chain seq x y z
N MET A 1 -23.11 7.80 -24.95
CA MET A 1 -22.94 8.27 -23.58
C MET A 1 -23.10 7.15 -22.56
N ASN A 2 -24.13 6.34 -22.69
CA ASN A 2 -24.38 5.21 -21.78
C ASN A 2 -23.21 4.19 -21.78
N ARG A 3 -22.61 3.94 -22.94
CA ARG A 3 -21.48 3.01 -23.05
C ARG A 3 -20.25 3.50 -22.30
N TYR A 4 -19.96 4.80 -22.37
CA TYR A 4 -18.82 5.39 -21.65
C TYR A 4 -18.98 5.22 -20.14
N PHE A 5 -20.14 5.57 -19.59
CA PHE A 5 -20.41 5.40 -18.17
C PHE A 5 -20.40 3.94 -17.74
N HIS A 6 -20.96 3.06 -18.58
CA HIS A 6 -20.93 1.61 -18.31
C HIS A 6 -19.49 1.10 -18.23
N ASP A 7 -18.63 1.52 -19.14
CA ASP A 7 -17.23 1.10 -19.15
C ASP A 7 -16.47 1.62 -17.93
N ARG A 8 -16.79 2.84 -17.48
CA ARG A 8 -16.20 3.41 -16.26
C ARG A 8 -16.65 2.65 -15.01
N ILE A 9 -17.92 2.32 -14.91
CA ILE A 9 -18.46 1.53 -13.79
C ILE A 9 -17.82 0.14 -13.78
N GLN A 10 -17.66 -0.47 -14.93
CA GLN A 10 -17.05 -1.79 -15.06
C GLN A 10 -15.57 -1.75 -14.65
N SER A 11 -14.85 -0.69 -15.02
CA SER A 11 -13.45 -0.49 -14.57
C SER A 11 -13.34 -0.38 -13.05
N LEU A 12 -14.30 0.33 -12.42
CA LEU A 12 -14.36 0.41 -10.96
C LEU A 12 -14.63 -0.95 -10.33
N ARG A 13 -15.50 -1.75 -10.92
CA ARG A 13 -15.75 -3.12 -10.44
C ARG A 13 -14.49 -3.96 -10.46
N PHE A 14 -13.71 -3.86 -11.52
CA PHE A 14 -12.43 -4.57 -11.61
C PHE A 14 -11.45 -4.09 -10.54
N ALA A 15 -11.38 -2.78 -10.31
CA ALA A 15 -10.52 -2.21 -9.27
C ALA A 15 -10.92 -2.70 -7.88
N PHE A 16 -12.20 -2.72 -7.55
CA PHE A 16 -12.69 -3.25 -6.27
C PHE A 16 -12.43 -4.75 -6.14
N SER A 17 -12.59 -5.50 -7.22
CA SER A 17 -12.22 -6.92 -7.24
C SER A 17 -10.73 -7.10 -6.94
N GLY A 18 -9.87 -6.26 -7.52
CA GLY A 18 -8.44 -6.27 -7.24
C GLY A 18 -8.12 -5.97 -5.78
N LEU A 19 -8.81 -5.00 -5.17
CA LEU A 19 -8.66 -4.71 -3.74
C LEU A 19 -9.01 -5.93 -2.88
N ARG A 20 -10.11 -6.61 -3.22
CA ARG A 20 -10.51 -7.83 -2.51
C ARG A 20 -9.43 -8.90 -2.61
N ILE A 21 -8.90 -9.13 -3.79
CA ILE A 21 -7.82 -10.10 -4.02
C ILE A 21 -6.59 -9.71 -3.20
N LEU A 22 -6.20 -8.44 -3.25
CA LEU A 22 -5.03 -7.94 -2.53
C LEU A 22 -5.13 -8.23 -1.02
N PHE A 23 -6.22 -7.81 -0.38
CA PHE A 23 -6.37 -7.98 1.07
C PHE A 23 -6.66 -9.42 1.47
N ARG A 24 -7.25 -10.21 0.59
CA ARG A 24 -7.55 -11.59 0.89
C ARG A 24 -6.34 -12.51 0.75
N GLU A 25 -5.49 -12.25 -0.24
CA GLU A 25 -4.42 -13.18 -0.61
C GLU A 25 -3.02 -12.69 -0.24
N THR A 26 -2.88 -11.44 0.19
CA THR A 26 -1.58 -10.86 0.51
C THR A 26 -1.52 -10.49 1.99
N PRO A 27 -0.81 -11.29 2.83
CA PRO A 27 -0.69 -10.99 4.27
C PRO A 27 -0.09 -9.61 4.55
N ASN A 28 0.91 -9.18 3.78
CA ASN A 28 1.53 -7.86 3.95
C ASN A 28 0.51 -6.73 3.80
N ALA A 29 -0.43 -6.85 2.84
CA ALA A 29 -1.47 -5.83 2.65
C ALA A 29 -2.38 -5.73 3.87
N ARG A 30 -2.69 -6.85 4.51
CA ARG A 30 -3.50 -6.86 5.75
C ARG A 30 -2.78 -6.18 6.90
N ILE A 31 -1.48 -6.43 7.05
CA ILE A 31 -0.65 -5.76 8.07
C ILE A 31 -0.63 -4.25 7.79
N GLN A 32 -0.44 -3.86 6.56
CA GLN A 32 -0.42 -2.46 6.14
C GLN A 32 -1.77 -1.77 6.42
N LEU A 33 -2.88 -2.48 6.20
CA LEU A 33 -4.21 -1.95 6.51
C LEU A 33 -4.37 -1.70 8.00
N VAL A 34 -3.94 -2.64 8.85
CA VAL A 34 -4.00 -2.47 10.31
C VAL A 34 -3.16 -1.27 10.74
N MET A 35 -1.95 -1.14 10.20
CA MET A 35 -1.08 0.01 10.51
C MET A 35 -1.72 1.33 10.07
N ALA A 36 -2.38 1.35 8.91
CA ALA A 36 -3.08 2.52 8.42
C ALA A 36 -4.23 2.91 9.35
N LEU A 37 -5.02 1.95 9.80
CA LEU A 37 -6.13 2.20 10.73
C LEU A 37 -5.61 2.72 12.07
N LEU A 38 -4.50 2.19 12.58
CA LEU A 38 -3.86 2.69 13.80
C LEU A 38 -3.36 4.13 13.62
N ALA A 39 -2.76 4.43 12.48
CA ALA A 39 -2.28 5.80 12.19
C ALA A 39 -3.43 6.80 12.14
N VAL A 40 -4.56 6.42 11.51
CA VAL A 40 -5.75 7.28 11.45
C VAL A 40 -6.32 7.49 12.86
N ALA A 41 -6.43 6.43 13.66
CA ALA A 41 -6.94 6.52 15.03
C ALA A 41 -6.05 7.43 15.89
N LEU A 42 -4.73 7.26 15.82
CA LEU A 42 -3.79 8.12 16.53
C LEU A 42 -3.87 9.57 16.06
N GLY A 43 -4.04 9.79 14.76
CA GLY A 43 -4.21 11.13 14.20
C GLY A 43 -5.38 11.87 14.81
N PHE A 44 -6.52 11.19 14.96
CA PHE A 44 -7.69 11.78 15.61
C PHE A 44 -7.47 11.97 17.12
N LEU A 45 -6.89 10.99 17.79
CA LEU A 45 -6.64 11.08 19.23
C LEU A 45 -5.67 12.20 19.60
N LEU A 46 -4.65 12.40 18.78
CA LEU A 46 -3.60 13.38 19.03
C LEU A 46 -3.84 14.72 18.35
N HIS A 47 -4.97 14.87 17.68
CA HIS A 47 -5.38 16.12 17.01
C HIS A 47 -4.28 16.67 16.08
N ILE A 48 -3.79 15.83 15.18
CA ILE A 48 -2.75 16.24 14.24
C ILE A 48 -3.27 17.31 13.27
N SER A 49 -2.35 18.12 12.77
CA SER A 49 -2.66 19.25 11.89
C SER A 49 -3.10 18.77 10.49
N THR A 50 -3.71 19.68 9.72
CA THR A 50 -4.07 19.41 8.33
C THR A 50 -2.86 19.00 7.50
N THR A 51 -1.73 19.66 7.67
CA THR A 51 -0.49 19.32 6.96
C THR A 51 -0.01 17.92 7.33
N GLU A 52 -0.09 17.56 8.61
CA GLU A 52 0.26 16.21 9.07
C GLU A 52 -0.70 15.16 8.52
N TRP A 53 -1.99 15.47 8.43
CA TRP A 53 -2.98 14.60 7.80
C TRP A 53 -2.68 14.37 6.32
N LEU A 54 -2.24 15.40 5.60
CA LEU A 54 -1.87 15.25 4.18
C LEU A 54 -0.74 14.23 4.03
N ALA A 55 0.29 14.32 4.87
CA ALA A 55 1.40 13.37 4.84
C ALA A 55 0.94 11.94 5.15
N VAL A 56 0.11 11.78 6.18
CA VAL A 56 -0.44 10.47 6.57
C VAL A 56 -1.27 9.87 5.44
N CYS A 57 -2.16 10.66 4.84
CA CYS A 57 -3.00 10.18 3.73
C CYS A 57 -2.18 9.71 2.54
N ILE A 58 -1.13 10.44 2.19
CA ILE A 58 -0.27 10.09 1.06
C ILE A 58 0.41 8.74 1.32
N VAL A 59 1.03 8.55 2.49
CA VAL A 59 1.75 7.29 2.76
C VAL A 59 0.81 6.10 2.95
N ILE A 60 -0.37 6.33 3.55
CA ILE A 60 -1.39 5.29 3.70
C ILE A 60 -1.86 4.76 2.34
N GLY A 61 -1.99 5.63 1.35
CA GLY A 61 -2.36 5.22 0.00
C GLY A 61 -1.20 4.60 -0.77
N MET A 62 -0.01 5.17 -0.64
CA MET A 62 1.16 4.79 -1.41
C MET A 62 1.66 3.37 -1.08
N VAL A 63 1.73 3.02 0.19
CA VAL A 63 2.29 1.71 0.60
C VAL A 63 1.47 0.54 0.05
N PRO A 64 0.15 0.47 0.28
CA PRO A 64 -0.63 -0.62 -0.30
C PRO A 64 -0.75 -0.55 -1.82
N ALA A 65 -0.67 0.64 -2.43
CA ALA A 65 -0.65 0.75 -3.88
C ALA A 65 0.59 0.07 -4.47
N LEU A 66 1.76 0.29 -3.87
CA LEU A 66 2.99 -0.37 -4.29
C LEU A 66 2.98 -1.86 -3.95
N GLU A 67 2.35 -2.25 -2.84
CA GLU A 67 2.15 -3.67 -2.53
C GLU A 67 1.29 -4.36 -3.59
N ALA A 68 0.25 -3.69 -4.08
CA ALA A 68 -0.59 -4.21 -5.15
C ALA A 68 0.22 -4.41 -6.43
N MET A 69 1.06 -3.43 -6.79
CA MET A 69 1.94 -3.53 -7.94
C MET A 69 2.95 -4.67 -7.78
N ASN A 70 3.55 -4.79 -6.61
CA ASN A 70 4.48 -5.87 -6.31
C ASN A 70 3.81 -7.24 -6.45
N THR A 71 2.62 -7.39 -5.89
CA THR A 71 1.86 -8.65 -5.96
C THR A 71 1.53 -9.01 -7.41
N ALA A 72 1.10 -8.03 -8.20
CA ALA A 72 0.80 -8.23 -9.62
C ALA A 72 2.04 -8.66 -10.39
N ILE A 73 3.18 -8.02 -10.15
CA ILE A 73 4.46 -8.35 -10.78
C ILE A 73 4.91 -9.76 -10.39
N GLU A 74 4.80 -10.12 -9.10
CA GLU A 74 5.15 -11.47 -8.63
C GLU A 74 4.34 -12.54 -9.34
N ARG A 75 3.03 -12.37 -9.44
CA ARG A 75 2.15 -13.33 -10.10
C ARG A 75 2.42 -13.45 -11.57
N LEU A 76 2.62 -12.31 -12.24
CA LEU A 76 2.97 -12.31 -13.64
C LEU A 76 4.32 -12.98 -13.87
N SER A 77 5.29 -12.73 -13.00
CA SER A 77 6.63 -13.33 -13.06
C SER A 77 6.56 -14.85 -12.89
N ASP A 78 5.78 -15.32 -11.92
CA ASP A 78 5.60 -16.76 -11.69
C ASP A 78 4.93 -17.43 -12.88
N TYR A 79 3.93 -16.79 -13.46
CA TYR A 79 3.27 -17.31 -14.65
C TYR A 79 4.23 -17.35 -15.86
N ALA A 80 5.00 -16.28 -16.07
CA ALA A 80 5.92 -16.18 -17.21
C ALA A 80 7.08 -17.20 -17.11
N SER A 81 7.55 -17.48 -15.90
CA SER A 81 8.65 -18.45 -15.67
C SER A 81 8.14 -19.86 -15.42
N GLN A 82 6.83 -20.09 -15.47
CA GLN A 82 6.18 -21.37 -15.14
C GLN A 82 6.59 -21.88 -13.76
N HIS A 83 6.72 -20.95 -12.80
CA HIS A 83 7.13 -21.23 -11.41
C HIS A 83 8.55 -21.80 -11.29
N GLN A 84 9.36 -21.65 -12.35
CA GLN A 84 10.75 -22.09 -12.36
C GLN A 84 11.68 -20.94 -11.93
N LYS A 85 12.78 -21.28 -11.29
CA LYS A 85 13.78 -20.30 -10.90
C LYS A 85 14.52 -19.80 -12.13
N HIS A 86 14.55 -18.47 -12.28
CA HIS A 86 15.25 -17.80 -13.37
C HIS A 86 15.93 -16.55 -12.82
N PRO A 87 17.23 -16.31 -13.12
CA PRO A 87 17.95 -15.16 -12.55
C PRO A 87 17.33 -13.80 -12.87
N ILE A 88 16.82 -13.62 -14.08
CA ILE A 88 16.18 -12.37 -14.48
C ILE A 88 14.85 -12.17 -13.73
N ILE A 89 14.05 -13.21 -13.60
CA ILE A 89 12.78 -13.18 -12.87
C ILE A 89 13.02 -12.86 -11.39
N LYS A 90 14.07 -13.44 -10.80
CA LYS A 90 14.43 -13.10 -9.42
C LYS A 90 14.74 -11.62 -9.27
N LYS A 91 15.49 -11.04 -10.19
CA LYS A 91 15.81 -9.60 -10.18
C LYS A 91 14.54 -8.74 -10.30
N VAL A 92 13.61 -9.12 -11.18
CA VAL A 92 12.33 -8.42 -11.36
C VAL A 92 11.55 -8.41 -10.05
N LYS A 93 11.44 -9.55 -9.40
CA LYS A 93 10.70 -9.68 -8.13
C LYS A 93 11.38 -8.89 -7.02
N ASP A 94 12.71 -8.93 -6.94
CA ASP A 94 13.48 -8.21 -5.94
C ASP A 94 13.32 -6.69 -6.09
N VAL A 95 13.36 -6.19 -7.32
CA VAL A 95 13.17 -4.75 -7.60
C VAL A 95 11.74 -4.31 -7.23
N ALA A 96 10.75 -5.12 -7.56
CA ALA A 96 9.36 -4.83 -7.20
C ALA A 96 9.19 -4.77 -5.67
N ALA A 97 9.79 -5.72 -4.95
CA ALA A 97 9.78 -5.73 -3.49
C ALA A 97 10.53 -4.53 -2.90
N ALA A 98 11.61 -4.08 -3.54
CA ALA A 98 12.34 -2.89 -3.12
C ALA A 98 11.47 -1.64 -3.16
N GLY A 99 10.56 -1.53 -4.12
CA GLY A 99 9.60 -0.42 -4.17
C GLY A 99 8.72 -0.36 -2.93
N VAL A 100 8.22 -1.49 -2.48
CA VAL A 100 7.44 -1.58 -1.24
C VAL A 100 8.30 -1.20 -0.03
N LEU A 101 9.53 -1.68 0.02
CA LEU A 101 10.44 -1.37 1.11
C LEU A 101 10.71 0.13 1.21
N ILE A 102 11.00 0.78 0.08
CA ILE A 102 11.21 2.24 0.03
C ILE A 102 9.99 2.98 0.57
N ALA A 103 8.80 2.63 0.09
CA ALA A 103 7.56 3.26 0.54
C ALA A 103 7.31 3.02 2.03
N SER A 104 7.60 1.84 2.53
CA SER A 104 7.43 1.48 3.95
C SER A 104 8.38 2.27 4.83
N ILE A 105 9.63 2.45 4.41
CA ILE A 105 10.61 3.28 5.13
C ILE A 105 10.13 4.73 5.18
N ALA A 106 9.65 5.27 4.07
CA ALA A 106 9.10 6.64 4.03
C ALA A 106 7.89 6.77 4.97
N ALA A 107 6.99 5.78 4.97
CA ALA A 107 5.82 5.77 5.85
C ALA A 107 6.23 5.72 7.33
N LEU A 108 7.23 4.90 7.66
CA LEU A 108 7.77 4.83 9.02
C LEU A 108 8.36 6.18 9.45
N ALA A 109 9.12 6.82 8.56
CA ALA A 109 9.70 8.14 8.83
C ALA A 109 8.60 9.17 9.10
N VAL A 110 7.55 9.20 8.28
CA VAL A 110 6.40 10.10 8.48
C VAL A 110 5.74 9.83 9.83
N GLY A 111 5.51 8.56 10.15
CA GLY A 111 4.91 8.18 11.44
C GLY A 111 5.75 8.63 12.63
N ILE A 112 7.05 8.42 12.59
CA ILE A 112 7.96 8.84 13.65
C ILE A 112 7.97 10.37 13.79
N LEU A 113 8.07 11.09 12.68
CA LEU A 113 8.14 12.56 12.69
C LEU A 113 6.85 13.21 13.21
N ILE A 114 5.70 12.61 12.94
CA ILE A 114 4.40 13.16 13.34
C ILE A 114 4.01 12.69 14.75
N PHE A 115 4.08 11.39 15.02
CA PHE A 115 3.48 10.82 16.23
C PHE A 115 4.43 10.77 17.42
N LEU A 116 5.71 10.49 17.21
CA LEU A 116 6.64 10.32 18.32
C LEU A 116 6.78 11.58 19.18
N PRO A 117 6.94 12.81 18.61
CA PRO A 117 7.00 14.01 19.45
C PRO A 117 5.73 14.22 20.27
N LYS A 118 4.56 13.92 19.69
CA LYS A 118 3.27 14.08 20.39
C LYS A 118 3.10 13.07 21.51
N LEU A 119 3.53 11.82 21.29
CA LEU A 119 3.49 10.79 22.31
C LEU A 119 4.45 11.09 23.46
N ILE A 120 5.64 11.58 23.17
CA ILE A 120 6.61 12.00 24.19
C ILE A 120 6.04 13.15 25.01
N ALA A 121 5.36 14.10 24.39
CA ALA A 121 4.75 15.23 25.07
C ALA A 121 3.64 14.83 26.06
N LEU A 122 3.02 13.66 25.88
CA LEU A 122 2.02 13.12 26.80
C LEU A 122 2.64 12.46 28.04
N MET A 123 3.91 12.15 27.96
CA MET A 123 4.65 11.56 29.10
C MET A 123 5.18 12.66 30.00
#